data_f9cd64409648d68da3eb16955129c3e5
#
_entry.id   f9cd64409648d68da3eb16955129c3e5
#
_cell.length_a   1.000
_cell.length_b   1.000
_cell.length_c   1.000
_cell.angle_alpha   90.00
_cell.angle_beta   90.00
_cell.angle_gamma   90.00
#
_symmetry.space_group_name_H-M   'P 1'
#
loop_
_entity.id
_entity.type
_entity.pdbx_description
1 polymer ?
#
loop_
_entity_poly.entity_id
_entity_poly.type
_entity_poly.pdbx_seq_one_letter_code
_entity_poly.pdbx_strand_id
1 'polypeptide(L)'
;MNTDVAGVVKQVEQIAVDAERVFGGLSSTQLNWKPSADRWSVAQCFDHLIASNRGYLPIFDSVIAGKKQSSVWQKLPLLPGLWGKLLIKSLDPATKRKIKAPKKFEPAASDVNGSIIHDFVAQQATITEKMRATANLDPERIVITSPAVSVVAYSLMDAFRIIAVHERRHFQQAQRVTEESGFPA
;
A
#
# COMPACT_ATOMS: atom_id res chain seq x y z
N MET A 1 0.90 -11.27 20.58
CA MET A 1 1.11 -10.58 19.29
C MET A 1 2.00 -9.38 19.56
N ASN A 2 3.04 -9.18 18.75
CA ASN A 2 3.90 -7.99 18.86
C ASN A 2 3.02 -6.74 18.77
N THR A 3 3.10 -5.84 19.76
CA THR A 3 2.24 -4.64 19.86
C THR A 3 2.36 -3.74 18.63
N ASP A 4 3.54 -3.68 18.02
CA ASP A 4 3.79 -2.87 16.82
C ASP A 4 3.07 -3.43 15.59
N VAL A 5 3.08 -4.76 15.39
CA VAL A 5 2.32 -5.42 14.32
C VAL A 5 0.82 -5.20 14.51
N ALA A 6 0.33 -5.36 15.75
CA ALA A 6 -1.08 -5.11 16.07
C ALA A 6 -1.51 -3.68 15.73
N GLY A 7 -0.66 -2.71 16.04
CA GLY A 7 -0.92 -1.29 15.75
C GLY A 7 -1.02 -1.01 14.26
N VAL A 8 -0.13 -1.60 13.44
CA VAL A 8 -0.19 -1.41 11.98
C VAL A 8 -1.38 -2.15 11.36
N VAL A 9 -1.67 -3.37 11.82
CA VAL A 9 -2.86 -4.11 11.37
C VAL A 9 -4.12 -3.29 11.59
N LYS A 10 -4.29 -2.71 12.79
CA LYS A 10 -5.44 -1.84 13.08
C LYS A 10 -5.51 -0.63 12.15
N GLN A 11 -4.37 -0.03 11.77
CA GLN A 11 -4.36 1.08 10.81
C GLN A 11 -4.83 0.65 9.42
N VAL A 12 -4.36 -0.48 8.92
CA VAL A 12 -4.74 -1.03 7.61
C VAL A 12 -6.24 -1.40 7.59
N GLU A 13 -6.74 -2.03 8.65
CA GLU A 13 -8.17 -2.33 8.80
C GLU A 13 -9.02 -1.07 8.84
N GLN A 14 -8.57 -0.03 9.54
CA GLN A 14 -9.29 1.24 9.59
C GLN A 14 -9.36 1.91 8.21
N ILE A 15 -8.27 1.84 7.41
CA ILE A 15 -8.26 2.38 6.05
C ILE A 15 -9.28 1.63 5.16
N ALA A 16 -9.39 0.30 5.31
CA ALA A 16 -10.38 -0.49 4.58
C ALA A 16 -11.83 -0.09 4.94
N VAL A 17 -12.12 0.05 6.23
CA VAL A 17 -13.44 0.53 6.73
C VAL A 17 -13.75 1.93 6.21
N ASP A 18 -12.78 2.82 6.26
CA ASP A 18 -12.95 4.19 5.77
C ASP A 18 -13.13 4.23 4.24
N ALA A 19 -12.42 3.38 3.48
CA ALA A 19 -12.57 3.29 2.03
C ALA A 19 -13.98 2.85 1.63
N GLU A 20 -14.50 1.82 2.28
CA GLU A 20 -15.87 1.36 2.05
C GLU A 20 -16.89 2.44 2.41
N ARG A 21 -16.74 3.08 3.56
CA ARG A 21 -17.65 4.13 4.04
C ARG A 21 -17.66 5.36 3.12
N VAL A 22 -16.49 5.78 2.59
CA VAL A 22 -16.35 7.04 1.83
C VAL A 22 -16.59 6.82 0.34
N PHE A 23 -16.16 5.69 -0.21
CA PHE A 23 -16.15 5.48 -1.66
C PHE A 23 -17.01 4.30 -2.12
N GLY A 24 -17.47 3.42 -1.22
CA GLY A 24 -18.24 2.22 -1.58
C GLY A 24 -19.57 2.50 -2.25
N GLY A 25 -20.18 3.67 -1.98
CA GLY A 25 -21.44 4.10 -2.61
C GLY A 25 -21.28 4.87 -3.92
N LEU A 26 -20.04 5.12 -4.39
CA LEU A 26 -19.82 5.88 -5.63
C LEU A 26 -20.16 5.04 -6.86
N SER A 27 -20.82 5.69 -7.83
CA SER A 27 -21.10 5.09 -9.14
C SER A 27 -19.79 4.88 -9.93
N SER A 28 -19.85 3.99 -10.94
CA SER A 28 -18.71 3.75 -11.83
C SER A 28 -18.23 5.04 -12.52
N THR A 29 -19.14 5.94 -12.87
CA THR A 29 -18.81 7.24 -13.45
C THR A 29 -18.04 8.10 -12.45
N GLN A 30 -18.48 8.17 -11.19
CA GLN A 30 -17.80 8.91 -10.13
C GLN A 30 -16.43 8.31 -9.80
N LEU A 31 -16.33 6.97 -9.71
CA LEU A 31 -15.07 6.27 -9.45
C LEU A 31 -14.02 6.53 -10.53
N ASN A 32 -14.41 6.62 -11.79
CA ASN A 32 -13.51 6.81 -12.92
C ASN A 32 -13.32 8.26 -13.34
N TRP A 33 -14.06 9.21 -12.73
CA TRP A 33 -13.92 10.61 -13.05
C TRP A 33 -12.52 11.15 -12.67
N LYS A 34 -11.96 11.94 -13.57
CA LYS A 34 -10.63 12.56 -13.41
C LYS A 34 -10.74 14.06 -13.42
N PRO A 35 -10.12 14.77 -12.46
CA PRO A 35 -10.06 16.22 -12.45
C PRO A 35 -9.37 16.81 -13.69
N SER A 36 -8.37 16.08 -14.23
CA SER A 36 -7.64 16.41 -15.46
C SER A 36 -6.97 15.16 -16.03
N ALA A 37 -6.48 15.22 -17.25
CA ALA A 37 -5.87 14.07 -17.94
C ALA A 37 -4.65 13.49 -17.21
N ASP A 38 -3.88 14.32 -16.50
CA ASP A 38 -2.66 13.97 -15.77
C ASP A 38 -2.89 13.63 -14.30
N ARG A 39 -4.16 13.67 -13.83
CA ARG A 39 -4.52 13.32 -12.45
C ARG A 39 -5.25 11.97 -12.41
N TRP A 40 -5.05 11.27 -11.32
CA TRP A 40 -5.73 9.99 -11.10
C TRP A 40 -7.17 10.19 -10.62
N SER A 41 -8.03 9.27 -11.04
CA SER A 41 -9.39 9.10 -10.49
C SER A 41 -9.33 8.41 -9.12
N VAL A 42 -10.46 8.35 -8.43
CA VAL A 42 -10.64 7.54 -7.21
C VAL A 42 -10.26 6.09 -7.50
N ALA A 43 -10.83 5.51 -8.55
CA ALA A 43 -10.60 4.12 -8.92
C ALA A 43 -9.12 3.85 -9.24
N GLN A 44 -8.43 4.75 -9.92
CA GLN A 44 -7.00 4.61 -10.22
C GLN A 44 -6.12 4.65 -8.96
N CYS A 45 -6.50 5.42 -7.92
CA CYS A 45 -5.80 5.40 -6.64
C CYS A 45 -5.87 4.01 -5.99
N PHE A 46 -7.04 3.38 -6.00
CA PHE A 46 -7.23 2.04 -5.40
C PHE A 46 -6.64 0.91 -6.26
N ASP A 47 -6.73 1.00 -7.58
CA ASP A 47 -6.08 0.05 -8.49
C ASP A 47 -4.55 0.03 -8.28
N HIS A 48 -3.95 1.21 -8.15
CA HIS A 48 -2.53 1.34 -7.78
C HIS A 48 -2.21 0.70 -6.43
N LEU A 49 -3.05 0.89 -5.41
CA LEU A 49 -2.85 0.27 -4.10
C LEU A 49 -2.93 -1.25 -4.17
N ILE A 50 -3.93 -1.79 -4.87
CA ILE A 50 -4.09 -3.23 -5.08
C ILE A 50 -2.86 -3.81 -5.79
N ALA A 51 -2.40 -3.17 -6.87
CA ALA A 51 -1.23 -3.60 -7.61
C ALA A 51 0.05 -3.58 -6.76
N SER A 52 0.24 -2.52 -5.98
CA SER A 52 1.39 -2.35 -5.08
C SER A 52 1.40 -3.39 -3.96
N ASN A 53 0.26 -3.60 -3.31
CA ASN A 53 0.09 -4.55 -2.21
C ASN A 53 0.26 -6.00 -2.68
N ARG A 54 -0.24 -6.33 -3.88
CA ARG A 54 -0.06 -7.67 -4.47
C ARG A 54 1.41 -8.06 -4.56
N GLY A 55 2.31 -7.10 -4.75
CA GLY A 55 3.75 -7.34 -4.77
C GLY A 55 4.33 -7.85 -3.45
N TYR A 56 3.68 -7.58 -2.31
CA TYR A 56 4.11 -8.05 -0.99
C TYR A 56 3.64 -9.46 -0.65
N LEU A 57 2.52 -9.92 -1.21
CA LEU A 57 1.90 -11.20 -0.83
C LEU A 57 2.85 -12.40 -0.93
N PRO A 58 3.56 -12.63 -2.06
CA PRO A 58 4.50 -13.75 -2.17
C PRO A 58 5.70 -13.62 -1.21
N ILE A 59 6.09 -12.39 -0.86
CA ILE A 59 7.16 -12.14 0.12
C ILE A 59 6.70 -12.58 1.51
N PHE A 60 5.48 -12.19 1.91
CA PHE A 60 4.90 -12.60 3.20
C PHE A 60 4.73 -14.11 3.28
N ASP A 61 4.23 -14.75 2.22
CA ASP A 61 4.12 -16.22 2.15
C ASP A 61 5.47 -16.91 2.33
N SER A 62 6.50 -16.39 1.70
CA SER A 62 7.86 -16.91 1.84
C SER A 62 8.40 -16.76 3.27
N VAL A 63 8.12 -15.63 3.93
CA VAL A 63 8.52 -15.40 5.33
C VAL A 63 7.76 -16.34 6.28
N ILE A 64 6.44 -16.46 6.12
CA ILE A 64 5.58 -17.35 6.92
C ILE A 64 6.03 -18.80 6.78
N ALA A 65 6.42 -19.22 5.57
CA ALA A 65 6.95 -20.55 5.30
C ALA A 65 8.40 -20.76 5.79
N GLY A 66 8.99 -19.80 6.49
CA GLY A 66 10.36 -19.89 7.00
C GLY A 66 11.46 -19.93 5.92
N LYS A 67 11.13 -19.58 4.67
CA LYS A 67 12.10 -19.55 3.57
C LYS A 67 13.05 -18.37 3.73
N LYS A 68 14.36 -18.65 3.68
CA LYS A 68 15.36 -17.57 3.71
C LYS A 68 15.21 -16.67 2.50
N GLN A 69 15.04 -15.39 2.74
CA GLN A 69 15.15 -14.37 1.71
C GLN A 69 16.64 -14.25 1.34
N SER A 70 17.02 -14.47 0.10
CA SER A 70 18.42 -14.43 -0.34
C SER A 70 18.65 -13.26 -1.28
N SER A 71 18.97 -12.10 -0.75
CA SER A 71 19.46 -10.96 -1.52
C SER A 71 20.79 -10.48 -0.95
N VAL A 72 21.73 -10.14 -1.81
CA VAL A 72 23.04 -9.57 -1.41
C VAL A 72 22.83 -8.27 -0.62
N TRP A 73 21.81 -7.49 -0.97
CA TRP A 73 21.46 -6.21 -0.35
C TRP A 73 20.93 -6.35 1.08
N GLN A 74 20.40 -7.53 1.44
CA GLN A 74 19.96 -7.83 2.81
C GLN A 74 21.12 -8.03 3.78
N LYS A 75 22.32 -8.32 3.25
CA LYS A 75 23.53 -8.61 4.04
C LYS A 75 24.34 -7.35 4.38
N LEU A 76 23.99 -6.20 3.81
CA LEU A 76 24.71 -4.95 4.06
C LEU A 76 24.21 -4.32 5.36
N PRO A 77 25.07 -4.16 6.39
CA PRO A 77 24.67 -3.57 7.65
C PRO A 77 24.23 -2.11 7.45
N LEU A 78 23.23 -1.66 8.20
CA LEU A 78 22.68 -0.30 8.25
C LEU A 78 21.81 0.15 7.03
N LEU A 79 22.03 -0.38 5.83
CA LEU A 79 21.27 0.03 4.65
C LEU A 79 19.76 -0.30 4.73
N PRO A 80 19.33 -1.50 5.18
CA PRO A 80 17.90 -1.81 5.29
C PRO A 80 17.12 -0.85 6.18
N GLY A 81 17.66 -0.50 7.35
CA GLY A 81 17.00 0.43 8.26
C GLY A 81 16.93 1.87 7.75
N LEU A 82 17.94 2.30 6.99
CA LEU A 82 17.93 3.62 6.36
C LEU A 82 16.90 3.72 5.23
N TRP A 83 16.84 2.70 4.37
CA TRP A 83 15.90 2.67 3.25
C TRP A 83 14.44 2.60 3.70
N GLY A 84 14.14 1.79 4.72
CA GLY A 84 12.79 1.72 5.30
C GLY A 84 12.32 3.09 5.78
N LYS A 85 13.12 3.77 6.62
CA LYS A 85 12.80 5.11 7.14
C LYS A 85 12.65 6.16 6.03
N LEU A 86 13.53 6.15 5.03
CA LEU A 86 13.45 7.09 3.89
C LEU A 86 12.17 6.88 3.08
N LEU A 87 11.78 5.63 2.81
CA LEU A 87 10.53 5.33 2.09
C LEU A 87 9.31 5.74 2.90
N ILE A 88 9.23 5.39 4.18
CA ILE A 88 8.14 5.81 5.06
C ILE A 88 8.00 7.33 5.04
N LYS A 89 9.10 8.07 5.25
CA LYS A 89 9.09 9.54 5.21
C LYS A 89 8.68 10.09 3.84
N SER A 90 9.12 9.47 2.74
CA SER A 90 8.80 9.94 1.39
C SER A 90 7.33 9.69 1.01
N LEU A 91 6.73 8.64 1.56
CA LEU A 91 5.33 8.25 1.32
C LEU A 91 4.36 8.92 2.30
N ASP A 92 4.86 9.60 3.33
CA ASP A 92 4.03 10.31 4.30
C ASP A 92 3.09 11.28 3.57
N PRO A 93 1.77 11.25 3.85
CA PRO A 93 0.79 12.16 3.25
C PRO A 93 1.12 13.64 3.43
N ALA A 94 1.80 14.02 4.52
CA ALA A 94 2.25 15.39 4.77
C ALA A 94 3.34 15.85 3.78
N THR A 95 4.01 14.92 3.11
CA THR A 95 5.03 15.21 2.11
C THR A 95 4.38 15.61 0.79
N LYS A 96 4.45 16.90 0.43
CA LYS A 96 3.89 17.45 -0.83
C LYS A 96 4.61 17.02 -2.11
N ARG A 97 5.66 16.21 -2.00
CA ARG A 97 6.47 15.76 -3.14
C ARG A 97 5.68 14.78 -4.02
N LYS A 98 5.56 15.07 -5.30
CA LYS A 98 5.03 14.11 -6.29
C LYS A 98 6.10 13.03 -6.50
N ILE A 99 5.75 11.78 -6.20
CA ILE A 99 6.58 10.60 -6.48
C ILE A 99 5.91 9.87 -7.62
N LYS A 100 6.66 9.63 -8.69
CA LYS A 100 6.15 8.85 -9.83
C LYS A 100 6.10 7.37 -9.43
N ALA A 101 4.96 6.73 -9.68
CA ALA A 101 4.81 5.29 -9.46
C ALA A 101 5.76 4.51 -10.39
N PRO A 102 6.37 3.41 -9.93
CA PRO A 102 7.05 2.48 -10.82
C PRO A 102 6.07 1.95 -11.88
N LYS A 103 6.53 1.80 -13.13
CA LYS A 103 5.67 1.37 -14.25
C LYS A 103 4.81 0.15 -13.97
N LYS A 104 5.36 -0.85 -13.25
CA LYS A 104 4.63 -2.09 -12.90
C LYS A 104 3.46 -1.89 -11.91
N PHE A 105 3.39 -0.73 -11.27
CA PHE A 105 2.34 -0.34 -10.33
C PHE A 105 1.54 0.87 -10.83
N GLU A 106 1.79 1.33 -12.05
CA GLU A 106 0.94 2.34 -12.67
C GLU A 106 -0.48 1.77 -12.80
N PRO A 107 -1.52 2.54 -12.41
CA PRO A 107 -2.90 2.06 -12.52
C PRO A 107 -3.32 1.93 -13.98
N ALA A 108 -4.39 1.21 -14.23
CA ALA A 108 -5.00 1.10 -15.54
C ALA A 108 -5.25 2.49 -16.17
N ALA A 109 -4.98 2.60 -17.46
CA ALA A 109 -5.07 3.89 -18.17
C ALA A 109 -6.52 4.39 -18.33
N SER A 110 -7.49 3.48 -18.35
CA SER A 110 -8.93 3.74 -18.58
C SER A 110 -9.77 2.91 -17.62
N ASP A 111 -11.05 3.00 -17.77
CA ASP A 111 -12.13 2.46 -16.97
C ASP A 111 -11.77 1.28 -16.05
N VAL A 112 -11.57 1.60 -14.79
CA VAL A 112 -11.39 0.61 -13.74
C VAL A 112 -12.77 0.08 -13.33
N ASN A 113 -12.83 -1.23 -13.04
CA ASN A 113 -14.08 -1.89 -12.63
C ASN A 113 -14.68 -1.18 -11.40
N GLY A 114 -16.00 -1.00 -11.41
CA GLY A 114 -16.74 -0.38 -10.29
C GLY A 114 -16.67 -1.16 -8.97
N SER A 115 -16.25 -2.43 -8.97
CA SER A 115 -15.98 -3.21 -7.75
C SER A 115 -14.67 -2.85 -7.04
N ILE A 116 -13.88 -1.92 -7.57
CA ILE A 116 -12.50 -1.66 -7.12
C ILE A 116 -12.35 -1.40 -5.62
N ILE A 117 -13.33 -0.74 -5.00
CA ILE A 117 -13.33 -0.48 -3.56
C ILE A 117 -13.53 -1.79 -2.78
N HIS A 118 -14.50 -2.60 -3.20
CA HIS A 118 -14.73 -3.92 -2.61
C HIS A 118 -13.50 -4.84 -2.77
N ASP A 119 -12.87 -4.83 -3.96
CA ASP A 119 -11.66 -5.62 -4.24
C ASP A 119 -10.49 -5.17 -3.34
N PHE A 120 -10.36 -3.87 -3.12
CA PHE A 120 -9.38 -3.33 -2.17
C PHE A 120 -9.66 -3.82 -0.75
N VAL A 121 -10.89 -3.70 -0.26
CA VAL A 121 -11.28 -4.16 1.09
C VAL A 121 -11.02 -5.65 1.27
N ALA A 122 -11.37 -6.47 0.28
CA ALA A 122 -11.09 -7.91 0.30
C ALA A 122 -9.58 -8.21 0.37
N GLN A 123 -8.76 -7.44 -0.37
CA GLN A 123 -7.31 -7.58 -0.31
C GLN A 123 -6.75 -7.20 1.06
N GLN A 124 -7.31 -6.18 1.74
CA GLN A 124 -6.86 -5.79 3.08
C GLN A 124 -7.04 -6.92 4.11
N ALA A 125 -8.12 -7.68 4.02
CA ALA A 125 -8.31 -8.86 4.87
C ALA A 125 -7.17 -9.87 4.69
N THR A 126 -6.77 -10.15 3.44
CA THR A 126 -5.64 -11.03 3.13
C THR A 126 -4.31 -10.49 3.66
N ILE A 127 -4.06 -9.19 3.50
CA ILE A 127 -2.82 -8.55 3.96
C ILE A 127 -2.72 -8.61 5.48
N THR A 128 -3.78 -8.24 6.19
CA THR A 128 -3.78 -8.23 7.65
C THR A 128 -3.70 -9.63 8.25
N GLU A 129 -4.31 -10.63 7.60
CA GLU A 129 -4.13 -12.04 7.96
C GLU A 129 -2.66 -12.45 7.89
N LYS A 130 -1.97 -12.13 6.78
CA LYS A 130 -0.55 -12.44 6.62
C LYS A 130 0.34 -11.67 7.60
N MET A 131 0.03 -10.40 7.88
CA MET A 131 0.72 -9.64 8.94
C MET A 131 0.58 -10.33 10.30
N ARG A 132 -0.61 -10.80 10.67
CA ARG A 132 -0.86 -11.53 11.91
C ARG A 132 -0.13 -12.87 11.96
N ALA A 133 -0.05 -13.59 10.84
CA ALA A 133 0.67 -14.86 10.75
C ALA A 133 2.17 -14.71 11.03
N THR A 134 2.74 -13.51 10.89
CA THR A 134 4.14 -13.22 11.25
C THR A 134 4.33 -12.76 12.69
N ALA A 135 3.28 -12.67 13.50
CA ALA A 135 3.33 -12.06 14.84
C ALA A 135 4.22 -12.80 15.85
N ASN A 136 4.48 -14.10 15.62
CA ASN A 136 5.40 -14.91 16.42
C ASN A 136 6.86 -14.83 15.95
N LEU A 137 7.11 -14.11 14.87
CA LEU A 137 8.44 -13.83 14.33
C LEU A 137 8.93 -12.47 14.87
N ASP A 138 10.20 -12.17 14.67
CA ASP A 138 10.76 -10.83 14.93
C ASP A 138 10.80 -10.01 13.62
N PRO A 139 9.72 -9.27 13.27
CA PRO A 139 9.64 -8.59 11.99
C PRO A 139 10.63 -7.43 11.84
N GLU A 140 11.20 -6.92 12.94
CA GLU A 140 12.25 -5.90 12.89
C GLU A 140 13.60 -6.48 12.40
N ARG A 141 13.84 -7.78 12.64
CA ARG A 141 15.06 -8.48 12.24
C ARG A 141 14.96 -9.20 10.90
N ILE A 142 13.74 -9.46 10.43
CA ILE A 142 13.54 -10.09 9.13
C ILE A 142 13.70 -9.03 8.05
N VAL A 143 14.72 -9.18 7.20
CA VAL A 143 14.98 -8.26 6.09
C VAL A 143 14.38 -8.84 4.80
N ILE A 144 13.62 -8.03 4.10
CA ILE A 144 13.02 -8.36 2.81
C ILE A 144 13.50 -7.41 1.71
N THR A 145 13.40 -7.84 0.47
CA THR A 145 13.65 -6.97 -0.69
C THR A 145 12.34 -6.27 -1.10
N SER A 146 12.46 -4.99 -1.44
CA SER A 146 11.31 -4.20 -1.90
C SER A 146 10.68 -4.81 -3.16
N PRO A 147 9.36 -5.01 -3.20
CA PRO A 147 8.68 -5.39 -4.42
C PRO A 147 8.74 -4.30 -5.50
N ALA A 148 8.99 -3.06 -5.11
CA ALA A 148 9.06 -1.93 -6.04
C ALA A 148 10.44 -1.78 -6.69
N VAL A 149 11.51 -1.96 -5.90
CA VAL A 149 12.90 -1.70 -6.32
C VAL A 149 13.80 -2.81 -5.79
N SER A 150 14.30 -3.68 -6.65
CA SER A 150 15.02 -4.90 -6.29
C SER A 150 16.35 -4.70 -5.54
N VAL A 151 16.93 -3.50 -5.63
CA VAL A 151 18.17 -3.14 -4.91
C VAL A 151 17.88 -2.52 -3.52
N VAL A 152 16.63 -2.32 -3.16
CA VAL A 152 16.21 -1.76 -1.88
C VAL A 152 15.74 -2.89 -0.97
N ALA A 153 16.29 -2.94 0.24
CA ALA A 153 15.89 -3.88 1.28
C ALA A 153 15.58 -3.12 2.57
N TYR A 154 14.63 -3.63 3.35
CA TYR A 154 14.20 -3.08 4.64
C TYR A 154 13.60 -4.17 5.53
N SER A 155 13.33 -3.85 6.80
CA SER A 155 12.73 -4.82 7.71
C SER A 155 11.29 -5.17 7.27
N LEU A 156 10.83 -6.36 7.64
CA LEU A 156 9.44 -6.76 7.45
C LEU A 156 8.49 -5.78 8.17
N MET A 157 8.90 -5.27 9.34
CA MET A 157 8.12 -4.27 10.07
C MET A 157 8.02 -2.95 9.30
N ASP A 158 9.11 -2.51 8.66
CA ASP A 158 9.07 -1.33 7.80
C ASP A 158 8.18 -1.56 6.57
N ALA A 159 8.13 -2.79 6.01
CA ALA A 159 7.19 -3.11 4.94
C ALA A 159 5.74 -2.89 5.37
N PHE A 160 5.38 -3.33 6.58
CA PHE A 160 4.04 -3.12 7.12
C PHE A 160 3.72 -1.63 7.30
N ARG A 161 4.68 -0.87 7.86
CA ARG A 161 4.54 0.59 8.00
C ARG A 161 4.43 1.30 6.64
N ILE A 162 5.21 0.87 5.65
CA ILE A 162 5.16 1.38 4.27
C ILE A 162 3.78 1.16 3.67
N ILE A 163 3.19 -0.03 3.80
CA ILE A 163 1.84 -0.33 3.31
C ILE A 163 0.84 0.65 3.94
N ALA A 164 0.80 0.76 5.26
CA ALA A 164 -0.16 1.62 5.95
C ALA A 164 -0.04 3.11 5.56
N VAL A 165 1.18 3.62 5.48
CA VAL A 165 1.44 5.04 5.10
C VAL A 165 1.09 5.28 3.62
N HIS A 166 1.42 4.33 2.73
CA HIS A 166 1.13 4.39 1.31
C HIS A 166 -0.38 4.38 1.03
N GLU A 167 -1.11 3.50 1.72
CA GLU A 167 -2.57 3.43 1.62
C GLU A 167 -3.23 4.71 2.12
N ARG A 168 -2.81 5.23 3.26
CA ARG A 168 -3.30 6.51 3.78
C ARG A 168 -3.06 7.66 2.81
N ARG A 169 -1.90 7.70 2.16
CA ARG A 169 -1.57 8.72 1.15
C ARG A 169 -2.54 8.67 -0.03
N HIS A 170 -2.78 7.49 -0.59
CA HIS A 170 -3.67 7.35 -1.75
C HIS A 170 -5.15 7.44 -1.39
N PHE A 171 -5.55 7.02 -0.19
CA PHE A 171 -6.87 7.31 0.35
C PHE A 171 -7.15 8.82 0.37
N GLN A 172 -6.24 9.61 0.95
CA GLN A 172 -6.38 11.07 0.96
C GLN A 172 -6.29 11.69 -0.45
N GLN A 173 -5.53 11.07 -1.36
CA GLN A 173 -5.52 11.52 -2.75
C GLN A 173 -6.88 11.28 -3.40
N ALA A 174 -7.50 10.12 -3.22
CA ALA A 174 -8.83 9.79 -3.70
C ALA A 174 -9.90 10.72 -3.08
N GLN A 175 -9.80 11.01 -1.79
CA GLN A 175 -10.71 11.93 -1.11
C GLN A 175 -10.66 13.34 -1.73
N ARG A 176 -9.47 13.87 -2.01
CA ARG A 176 -9.34 15.16 -2.70
C ARG A 176 -9.94 15.17 -4.11
N VAL A 177 -10.04 14.01 -4.79
CA VAL A 177 -10.74 13.92 -6.08
C VAL A 177 -12.23 14.16 -5.91
N THR A 178 -12.85 13.61 -4.86
CA THR A 178 -14.29 13.81 -4.60
C THR A 178 -14.63 15.23 -4.13
N GLU A 179 -13.65 15.99 -3.68
CA GLU A 179 -13.80 17.37 -3.21
C GLU A 179 -13.59 18.42 -4.35
N GLU A 180 -13.19 18.00 -5.54
CA GLU A 180 -12.93 18.89 -6.67
C GLU A 180 -14.22 19.47 -7.27
N SER A 181 -14.15 20.74 -7.66
CA SER A 181 -15.22 21.37 -8.41
C SER A 181 -15.43 20.65 -9.75
N GLY A 182 -16.63 20.15 -10.00
CA GLY A 182 -16.93 19.35 -11.20
C GLY A 182 -16.92 17.83 -10.96
N PHE A 183 -16.71 17.36 -9.73
CA PHE A 183 -16.96 15.97 -9.39
C PHE A 183 -18.45 15.64 -9.66
N PRO A 184 -18.78 14.53 -10.35
CA PRO A 184 -20.15 14.20 -10.69
C PRO A 184 -21.05 14.04 -9.46
N ALA A 185 -22.28 14.54 -9.53
CA ALA A 185 -23.31 14.38 -8.50
C ALA A 185 -23.79 12.93 -8.40
#